data_6c4bdddedb580d02bd6e81594d1ed948
#
_entry.id   6c4bdddedb580d02bd6e81594d1ed948
#
_cell.length_a   1.000
_cell.length_b   1.000
_cell.length_c   1.000
_cell.angle_alpha   90.00
_cell.angle_beta   90.00
_cell.angle_gamma   90.00
#
_symmetry.space_group_name_H-M   'P 1'
#
loop_
_entity.id
_entity.type
_entity.pdbx_description
1 polymer ?
#
loop_
_entity_poly.entity_id
_entity_poly.type
_entity_poly.pdbx_seq_one_letter_code
_entity_poly.pdbx_strand_id
1 'polypeptide(L)'
;MILVTGGAGFIGANFVLDWLTKNDEVVINVDKLTYAGNLNNLASLKNDARHIFVHADISDRDVLNQLLQEHQPRAVVHFAAESHVDRSIHGPAAFIETNVNGTFSLLESVRAYWQALPEPEKNAFRFLHVSTDEVYGSLEANDPPFTETTPYAPNSPYSASKAASDHLVRAYHHTYGLPTLTTNCSNNYGSLHFPEKLIPLVITNARAGKDLPIYGDGSQVRDWLYVSDHCAAIRRVLQAGRPGETYNIG
;
A
#
# COMPACT_ATOMS: atom_id res chain seq x y z
N MET A 1 -11.71 11.64 -9.90
CA MET A 1 -11.79 10.46 -8.99
C MET A 1 -10.49 9.70 -8.95
N ILE A 2 -10.27 8.90 -7.91
CA ILE A 2 -9.11 8.03 -7.78
C ILE A 2 -9.57 6.58 -7.57
N LEU A 3 -8.74 5.62 -7.98
CA LEU A 3 -8.91 4.20 -7.65
C LEU A 3 -7.92 3.83 -6.55
N VAL A 4 -8.41 3.22 -5.48
CA VAL A 4 -7.63 2.75 -4.34
C VAL A 4 -7.77 1.24 -4.26
N THR A 5 -6.66 0.50 -4.20
CA THR A 5 -6.69 -0.94 -3.95
C THR A 5 -6.22 -1.23 -2.53
N GLY A 6 -6.83 -2.23 -1.87
CA GLY A 6 -6.52 -2.54 -0.47
C GLY A 6 -7.09 -1.52 0.53
N GLY A 7 -8.14 -0.79 0.13
CA GLY A 7 -8.71 0.30 0.93
C GLY A 7 -9.62 -0.14 2.08
N ALA A 8 -9.84 -1.45 2.30
CA ALA A 8 -10.49 -1.97 3.50
C ALA A 8 -9.48 -2.44 4.57
N GLY A 9 -8.17 -2.47 4.24
CA GLY A 9 -7.07 -2.76 5.15
C GLY A 9 -6.74 -1.57 6.09
N PHE A 10 -5.74 -1.74 6.95
CA PHE A 10 -5.35 -0.76 7.96
C PHE A 10 -4.99 0.61 7.36
N ILE A 11 -3.93 0.68 6.54
CA ILE A 11 -3.44 1.95 6.00
C ILE A 11 -4.41 2.47 4.94
N GLY A 12 -4.89 1.58 4.04
CA GLY A 12 -5.81 1.95 2.97
C GLY A 12 -7.12 2.53 3.47
N ALA A 13 -7.72 1.98 4.54
CA ALA A 13 -8.95 2.51 5.13
C ALA A 13 -8.74 3.90 5.75
N ASN A 14 -7.64 4.11 6.48
CA ASN A 14 -7.28 5.44 6.98
C ASN A 14 -7.08 6.44 5.84
N PHE A 15 -6.44 6.02 4.75
CA PHE A 15 -6.26 6.89 3.58
C PHE A 15 -7.59 7.25 2.92
N VAL A 16 -8.50 6.29 2.71
CA VAL A 16 -9.83 6.54 2.11
C VAL A 16 -10.65 7.49 2.99
N LEU A 17 -10.66 7.28 4.31
CA LEU A 17 -11.35 8.16 5.26
C LEU A 17 -10.77 9.58 5.25
N ASP A 18 -9.44 9.72 5.31
CA ASP A 18 -8.75 11.02 5.25
C ASP A 18 -8.98 11.72 3.91
N TRP A 19 -8.95 10.95 2.79
CA TRP A 19 -9.19 11.50 1.46
C TRP A 19 -10.57 12.13 1.34
N LEU A 20 -11.62 11.39 1.69
CA LEU A 20 -13.01 11.84 1.58
C LEU A 20 -13.37 12.94 2.60
N THR A 21 -12.58 13.09 3.67
CA THR A 21 -12.72 14.22 4.61
C THR A 21 -12.14 15.52 4.03
N LYS A 22 -11.12 15.42 3.17
CA LYS A 22 -10.35 16.57 2.67
C LYS A 22 -10.61 16.92 1.20
N ASN A 23 -11.30 16.03 0.48
CA ASN A 23 -11.59 16.18 -0.94
C ASN A 23 -13.03 15.77 -1.23
N ASP A 24 -13.65 16.41 -2.22
CA ASP A 24 -14.96 16.02 -2.75
C ASP A 24 -14.85 14.96 -3.87
N GLU A 25 -13.66 14.45 -4.07
CA GLU A 25 -13.35 13.53 -5.16
C GLU A 25 -13.77 12.09 -4.83
N VAL A 26 -14.48 11.43 -5.76
CA VAL A 26 -14.92 10.04 -5.64
C VAL A 26 -13.73 9.08 -5.52
N VAL A 27 -13.85 8.12 -4.63
CA VAL A 27 -12.89 7.00 -4.44
C VAL A 27 -13.56 5.69 -4.85
N ILE A 28 -12.97 5.01 -5.84
CA ILE A 28 -13.28 3.62 -6.17
C ILE A 28 -12.34 2.75 -5.34
N ASN A 29 -12.89 2.00 -4.41
CA ASN A 29 -12.14 1.20 -3.45
C ASN A 29 -12.26 -0.29 -3.78
N VAL A 30 -11.20 -0.87 -4.31
CA VAL A 30 -11.10 -2.29 -4.67
C VAL A 30 -10.39 -3.05 -3.55
N ASP A 31 -11.07 -4.04 -2.97
CA ASP A 31 -10.46 -4.89 -1.93
C ASP A 31 -11.00 -6.32 -2.03
N LYS A 32 -10.11 -7.30 -1.88
CA LYS A 32 -10.44 -8.73 -1.90
C LYS A 32 -11.05 -9.22 -0.59
N LEU A 33 -10.98 -8.41 0.49
CA LEU A 33 -11.42 -8.75 1.84
C LEU A 33 -10.78 -10.05 2.36
N THR A 34 -9.45 -10.11 2.27
CA THR A 34 -8.68 -11.17 2.94
C THR A 34 -8.72 -10.97 4.46
N TYR A 35 -7.95 -11.72 5.22
CA TYR A 35 -7.97 -11.68 6.69
C TYR A 35 -7.78 -10.28 7.30
N ALA A 36 -7.07 -9.37 6.62
CA ALA A 36 -6.79 -8.01 7.09
C ALA A 36 -7.75 -6.95 6.52
N GLY A 37 -8.55 -7.30 5.51
CA GLY A 37 -9.57 -6.42 4.92
C GLY A 37 -10.87 -6.49 5.72
N ASN A 38 -11.33 -5.35 6.24
CA ASN A 38 -12.54 -5.28 7.05
C ASN A 38 -13.40 -4.07 6.69
N LEU A 39 -14.57 -4.29 6.11
CA LEU A 39 -15.51 -3.21 5.75
C LEU A 39 -16.00 -2.39 6.96
N ASN A 40 -15.95 -2.93 8.17
CA ASN A 40 -16.28 -2.14 9.36
C ASN A 40 -15.32 -0.95 9.56
N ASN A 41 -14.10 -1.02 9.02
CA ASN A 41 -13.17 0.11 9.00
C ASN A 41 -13.74 1.32 8.26
N LEU A 42 -14.66 1.08 7.32
CA LEU A 42 -15.28 2.09 6.46
C LEU A 42 -16.78 2.27 6.74
N ALA A 43 -17.26 1.84 7.91
CA ALA A 43 -18.70 1.89 8.26
C ALA A 43 -19.30 3.29 8.17
N SER A 44 -18.52 4.34 8.46
CA SER A 44 -18.93 5.74 8.33
C SER A 44 -19.21 6.17 6.87
N LEU A 45 -18.67 5.45 5.89
CA LEU A 45 -18.82 5.73 4.46
C LEU A 45 -19.94 4.92 3.80
N LYS A 46 -20.71 4.13 4.56
CA LYS A 46 -21.75 3.24 4.00
C LYS A 46 -22.77 3.94 3.10
N ASN A 47 -23.08 5.20 3.40
CA ASN A 47 -24.06 6.01 2.67
C ASN A 47 -23.40 7.21 1.96
N ASP A 48 -22.09 7.27 1.86
CA ASP A 48 -21.38 8.33 1.13
C ASP A 48 -21.29 7.95 -0.35
N ALA A 49 -22.01 8.67 -1.22
CA ALA A 49 -22.01 8.41 -2.65
C ALA A 49 -20.64 8.61 -3.32
N ARG A 50 -19.69 9.23 -2.62
CA ARG A 50 -18.30 9.39 -3.09
C ARG A 50 -17.43 8.17 -2.83
N HIS A 51 -17.93 7.15 -2.09
CA HIS A 51 -17.23 5.91 -1.82
C HIS A 51 -17.89 4.76 -2.57
N ILE A 52 -17.25 4.27 -3.62
CA ILE A 52 -17.69 3.12 -4.41
C ILE A 52 -16.83 1.92 -4.02
N PHE A 53 -17.40 0.98 -3.27
CA PHE A 53 -16.70 -0.25 -2.88
C PHE A 53 -16.90 -1.35 -3.92
N VAL A 54 -15.81 -1.99 -4.32
CA VAL A 54 -15.79 -3.14 -5.25
C VAL A 54 -15.05 -4.30 -4.59
N HIS A 55 -15.76 -5.41 -4.40
CA HIS A 55 -15.16 -6.64 -3.89
C HIS A 55 -14.49 -7.40 -5.05
N ALA A 56 -13.19 -7.24 -5.21
CA ALA A 56 -12.42 -7.88 -6.28
C ALA A 56 -10.95 -8.09 -5.91
N ASP A 57 -10.31 -9.01 -6.60
CA ASP A 57 -8.88 -9.25 -6.54
C ASP A 57 -8.14 -8.35 -7.56
N ILE A 58 -6.99 -7.81 -7.19
CA ILE A 58 -6.12 -7.04 -8.10
C ILE A 58 -5.52 -7.89 -9.23
N SER A 59 -5.61 -9.21 -9.16
CA SER A 59 -5.26 -10.13 -10.24
C SER A 59 -6.37 -10.28 -11.29
N ASP A 60 -7.61 -9.87 -10.99
CA ASP A 60 -8.75 -9.92 -11.90
C ASP A 60 -8.72 -8.74 -12.88
N ARG A 61 -8.05 -8.98 -14.02
CA ARG A 61 -7.84 -7.96 -15.05
C ARG A 61 -9.15 -7.54 -15.73
N ASP A 62 -10.14 -8.40 -15.82
CA ASP A 62 -11.41 -8.07 -16.46
C ASP A 62 -12.17 -7.05 -15.64
N VAL A 63 -12.27 -7.27 -14.32
CA VAL A 63 -12.86 -6.30 -13.39
C VAL A 63 -12.07 -5.00 -13.37
N LEU A 64 -10.74 -5.05 -13.28
CA LEU A 64 -9.90 -3.85 -13.28
C LEU A 64 -10.07 -3.03 -14.57
N ASN A 65 -10.07 -3.68 -15.73
CA ASN A 65 -10.24 -3.02 -17.03
C ASN A 65 -11.62 -2.36 -17.13
N GLN A 66 -12.69 -3.05 -16.66
CA GLN A 66 -14.02 -2.48 -16.62
C GLN A 66 -14.06 -1.22 -15.74
N LEU A 67 -13.53 -1.28 -14.50
CA LEU A 67 -13.53 -0.15 -13.58
C LEU A 67 -12.74 1.04 -14.13
N LEU A 68 -11.58 0.80 -14.74
CA LEU A 68 -10.76 1.86 -15.33
C LEU A 68 -11.47 2.54 -16.53
N GLN A 69 -12.17 1.78 -17.36
CA GLN A 69 -12.92 2.31 -18.49
C GLN A 69 -14.18 3.06 -18.06
N GLU A 70 -14.95 2.50 -17.12
CA GLU A 70 -16.22 3.08 -16.65
C GLU A 70 -16.00 4.38 -15.88
N HIS A 71 -15.01 4.37 -14.98
CA HIS A 71 -14.84 5.45 -14.01
C HIS A 71 -13.73 6.45 -14.37
N GLN A 72 -12.83 6.11 -15.27
CA GLN A 72 -11.74 6.97 -15.76
C GLN A 72 -10.96 7.69 -14.63
N PRO A 73 -10.38 6.95 -13.65
CA PRO A 73 -9.67 7.57 -12.55
C PRO A 73 -8.42 8.30 -13.03
N ARG A 74 -8.17 9.50 -12.47
CA ARG A 74 -6.93 10.26 -12.74
C ARG A 74 -5.70 9.73 -12.02
N ALA A 75 -5.91 8.84 -11.05
CA ALA A 75 -4.82 8.21 -10.31
C ALA A 75 -5.23 6.85 -9.74
N VAL A 76 -4.24 6.00 -9.55
CA VAL A 76 -4.34 4.74 -8.82
C VAL A 76 -3.42 4.80 -7.61
N VAL A 77 -3.93 4.46 -6.41
CA VAL A 77 -3.15 4.34 -5.17
C VAL A 77 -3.21 2.89 -4.71
N HIS A 78 -2.08 2.21 -4.75
CA HIS A 78 -2.00 0.78 -4.58
C HIS A 78 -1.49 0.38 -3.20
N PHE A 79 -2.43 0.00 -2.30
CA PHE A 79 -2.13 -0.55 -0.97
C PHE A 79 -2.30 -2.06 -0.89
N ALA A 80 -3.01 -2.70 -1.83
CA ALA A 80 -3.32 -4.13 -1.75
C ALA A 80 -2.03 -4.96 -1.72
N ALA A 81 -1.83 -5.69 -0.63
CA ALA A 81 -0.66 -6.55 -0.43
C ALA A 81 -0.92 -7.55 0.69
N GLU A 82 -0.32 -8.72 0.63
CA GLU A 82 -0.04 -9.54 1.80
C GLU A 82 1.11 -8.90 2.59
N SER A 83 0.94 -8.69 3.92
CA SER A 83 1.84 -7.81 4.69
C SER A 83 2.32 -8.37 6.04
N HIS A 84 2.04 -9.63 6.38
CA HIS A 84 2.43 -10.23 7.66
C HIS A 84 3.70 -11.05 7.51
N VAL A 85 4.83 -10.55 8.04
CA VAL A 85 6.15 -11.19 7.89
C VAL A 85 6.15 -12.65 8.33
N ASP A 86 5.63 -12.98 9.54
CA ASP A 86 5.61 -14.36 10.04
C ASP A 86 4.79 -15.30 9.14
N ARG A 87 3.67 -14.82 8.60
CA ARG A 87 2.88 -15.58 7.62
C ARG A 87 3.68 -15.82 6.33
N SER A 88 4.53 -14.89 5.92
CA SER A 88 5.37 -15.07 4.73
C SER A 88 6.41 -16.16 4.90
N ILE A 89 6.88 -16.39 6.14
CA ILE A 89 7.84 -17.46 6.45
C ILE A 89 7.18 -18.83 6.33
N HIS A 90 5.91 -18.96 6.77
CA HIS A 90 5.19 -20.23 6.75
C HIS A 90 4.48 -20.51 5.41
N GLY A 91 4.08 -19.47 4.67
CA GLY A 91 3.35 -19.60 3.41
C GLY A 91 3.71 -18.53 2.38
N PRO A 92 4.93 -18.54 1.82
CA PRO A 92 5.42 -17.47 0.93
C PRO A 92 4.67 -17.36 -0.39
N ALA A 93 3.99 -18.42 -0.84
CA ALA A 93 3.31 -18.43 -2.14
C ALA A 93 2.24 -17.35 -2.26
N ALA A 94 1.45 -17.10 -1.20
CA ALA A 94 0.42 -16.05 -1.20
C ALA A 94 1.03 -14.64 -1.39
N PHE A 95 2.25 -14.42 -0.89
CA PHE A 95 2.97 -13.15 -1.04
C PHE A 95 3.46 -12.94 -2.47
N ILE A 96 3.97 -13.98 -3.11
CA ILE A 96 4.34 -13.91 -4.54
C ILE A 96 3.09 -13.68 -5.39
N GLU A 97 2.02 -14.43 -5.13
CA GLU A 97 0.80 -14.29 -5.91
C GLU A 97 0.18 -12.90 -5.78
N THR A 98 0.03 -12.38 -4.57
CA THR A 98 -0.59 -11.06 -4.36
C THR A 98 0.36 -9.92 -4.67
N ASN A 99 1.57 -9.93 -4.08
CA ASN A 99 2.44 -8.75 -4.15
C ASN A 99 3.17 -8.63 -5.49
N VAL A 100 3.50 -9.76 -6.15
CA VAL A 100 4.20 -9.74 -7.43
C VAL A 100 3.23 -9.89 -8.59
N ASN A 101 2.51 -11.02 -8.68
CA ASN A 101 1.61 -11.30 -9.80
C ASN A 101 0.39 -10.36 -9.81
N GLY A 102 -0.18 -10.06 -8.64
CA GLY A 102 -1.29 -9.12 -8.50
C GLY A 102 -0.88 -7.69 -8.89
N THR A 103 0.29 -7.21 -8.42
CA THR A 103 0.83 -5.91 -8.82
C THR A 103 1.12 -5.87 -10.34
N PHE A 104 1.68 -6.94 -10.91
CA PHE A 104 1.88 -7.05 -12.35
C PHE A 104 0.55 -6.95 -13.11
N SER A 105 -0.49 -7.68 -12.69
CA SER A 105 -1.81 -7.65 -13.33
C SER A 105 -2.43 -6.25 -13.29
N LEU A 106 -2.33 -5.57 -12.13
CA LEU A 106 -2.80 -4.19 -11.97
C LEU A 106 -2.01 -3.23 -12.88
N LEU A 107 -0.69 -3.35 -12.93
CA LEU A 107 0.16 -2.52 -13.79
C LEU A 107 -0.19 -2.68 -15.27
N GLU A 108 -0.47 -3.90 -15.74
CA GLU A 108 -0.87 -4.16 -17.13
C GLU A 108 -2.22 -3.50 -17.48
N SER A 109 -3.22 -3.64 -16.59
CA SER A 109 -4.51 -2.99 -16.77
C SER A 109 -4.40 -1.45 -16.76
N VAL A 110 -3.62 -0.91 -15.82
CA VAL A 110 -3.39 0.54 -15.71
C VAL A 110 -2.59 1.06 -16.90
N ARG A 111 -1.57 0.34 -17.38
CA ARG A 111 -0.80 0.72 -18.55
C ARG A 111 -1.67 0.79 -19.81
N ALA A 112 -2.51 -0.22 -20.04
CA ALA A 112 -3.41 -0.24 -21.19
C ALA A 112 -4.40 0.95 -21.14
N TYR A 113 -5.00 1.19 -19.99
CA TYR A 113 -5.87 2.33 -19.75
C TYR A 113 -5.15 3.67 -19.98
N TRP A 114 -4.01 3.89 -19.33
CA TRP A 114 -3.21 5.12 -19.44
C TRP A 114 -2.77 5.42 -20.87
N GLN A 115 -2.35 4.38 -21.64
CA GLN A 115 -1.95 4.55 -23.03
C GLN A 115 -3.10 5.06 -23.92
N ALA A 116 -4.34 4.74 -23.58
CA ALA A 116 -5.54 5.17 -24.32
C ALA A 116 -6.05 6.58 -23.92
N LEU A 117 -5.50 7.17 -22.83
CA LEU A 117 -5.90 8.51 -22.41
C LEU A 117 -5.42 9.58 -23.41
N PRO A 118 -6.20 10.66 -23.61
CA PRO A 118 -5.73 11.83 -24.33
C PRO A 118 -4.59 12.53 -23.56
N GLU A 119 -3.74 13.28 -24.27
CA GLU A 119 -2.48 13.82 -23.72
C GLU A 119 -2.61 14.64 -22.42
N PRO A 120 -3.59 15.53 -22.23
CA PRO A 120 -3.71 16.26 -20.96
C PRO A 120 -3.91 15.34 -19.77
N GLU A 121 -4.83 14.36 -19.88
CA GLU A 121 -5.16 13.39 -18.83
C GLU A 121 -4.00 12.39 -18.62
N LYS A 122 -3.35 11.97 -19.70
CA LYS A 122 -2.20 11.07 -19.68
C LYS A 122 -1.03 11.67 -18.91
N ASN A 123 -0.74 12.93 -19.11
CA ASN A 123 0.33 13.65 -18.39
C ASN A 123 -0.01 13.91 -16.92
N ALA A 124 -1.30 14.09 -16.60
CA ALA A 124 -1.79 14.31 -15.24
C ALA A 124 -1.94 13.01 -14.43
N PHE A 125 -2.03 11.86 -15.09
CA PHE A 125 -2.22 10.55 -14.45
C PHE A 125 -1.08 10.22 -13.49
N ARG A 126 -1.39 9.50 -12.39
CA ARG A 126 -0.38 8.97 -11.46
C ARG A 126 -0.75 7.56 -11.02
N PHE A 127 0.26 6.70 -10.97
CA PHE A 127 0.21 5.40 -10.29
C PHE A 127 1.11 5.46 -9.07
N LEU A 128 0.55 5.43 -7.86
CA LEU A 128 1.31 5.44 -6.61
C LEU A 128 1.29 4.05 -5.97
N HIS A 129 2.46 3.46 -5.82
CA HIS A 129 2.68 2.20 -5.15
C HIS A 129 3.16 2.41 -3.72
N VAL A 130 2.44 1.85 -2.75
CA VAL A 130 2.80 1.91 -1.33
C VAL A 130 3.61 0.67 -0.97
N SER A 131 4.88 0.87 -0.61
CA SER A 131 5.83 -0.17 -0.24
C SER A 131 6.31 0.01 1.21
N THR A 132 7.44 -0.53 1.56
CA THR A 132 7.99 -0.62 2.92
C THR A 132 9.50 -0.39 2.93
N ASP A 133 10.03 0.16 4.01
CA ASP A 133 11.47 0.27 4.27
C ASP A 133 12.16 -1.09 4.44
N GLU A 134 11.40 -2.16 4.73
CA GLU A 134 11.94 -3.52 4.83
C GLU A 134 12.59 -4.02 3.52
N VAL A 135 12.35 -3.37 2.39
CA VAL A 135 13.04 -3.67 1.12
C VAL A 135 14.53 -3.33 1.17
N TYR A 136 14.93 -2.42 2.05
CA TYR A 136 16.35 -2.05 2.24
C TYR A 136 17.12 -3.05 3.12
N GLY A 137 16.43 -3.87 3.91
CA GLY A 137 17.05 -4.87 4.79
C GLY A 137 17.09 -4.43 6.25
N SER A 138 18.25 -4.60 6.89
CA SER A 138 18.46 -4.28 8.30
C SER A 138 19.63 -3.33 8.47
N LEU A 139 19.58 -2.51 9.54
CA LEU A 139 20.67 -1.63 9.96
C LEU A 139 21.31 -2.17 11.24
N GLU A 140 22.62 -2.06 11.33
CA GLU A 140 23.36 -2.18 12.58
C GLU A 140 23.27 -0.87 13.39
N ALA A 141 23.62 -0.91 14.67
CA ALA A 141 23.42 0.21 15.59
C ALA A 141 24.11 1.53 15.16
N ASN A 142 25.18 1.45 14.36
CA ASN A 142 25.96 2.61 13.91
C ASN A 142 25.81 2.89 12.41
N ASP A 143 24.94 2.15 11.70
CA ASP A 143 24.72 2.41 10.28
C ASP A 143 23.96 3.73 10.08
N PRO A 144 24.22 4.43 8.96
CA PRO A 144 23.42 5.58 8.60
C PRO A 144 21.98 5.15 8.27
N PRO A 145 21.00 6.04 8.45
CA PRO A 145 19.61 5.75 8.07
C PRO A 145 19.48 5.45 6.57
N PHE A 146 18.47 4.67 6.20
CA PHE A 146 18.14 4.41 4.80
C PHE A 146 17.80 5.70 4.05
N THR A 147 18.23 5.75 2.80
CA THR A 147 17.87 6.78 1.84
C THR A 147 17.22 6.13 0.62
N GLU A 148 16.60 6.92 -0.25
CA GLU A 148 15.98 6.43 -1.48
C GLU A 148 17.00 5.84 -2.49
N THR A 149 18.29 6.06 -2.26
CA THR A 149 19.39 5.49 -3.05
C THR A 149 20.04 4.27 -2.40
N THR A 150 19.60 3.88 -1.21
CA THR A 150 20.10 2.66 -0.54
C THR A 150 19.74 1.43 -1.38
N PRO A 151 20.70 0.54 -1.68
CA PRO A 151 20.41 -0.71 -2.39
C PRO A 151 19.42 -1.60 -1.62
N TYR A 152 18.52 -2.26 -2.35
CA TYR A 152 17.59 -3.22 -1.76
C TYR A 152 18.32 -4.50 -1.32
N ALA A 153 18.05 -4.94 -0.08
CA ALA A 153 18.61 -6.15 0.52
C ALA A 153 17.56 -6.84 1.43
N PRO A 154 16.38 -7.23 0.90
CA PRO A 154 15.26 -7.74 1.69
C PRO A 154 15.61 -9.05 2.40
N ASN A 155 15.22 -9.19 3.68
CA ASN A 155 15.57 -10.32 4.54
C ASN A 155 14.42 -11.31 4.80
N SER A 156 13.21 -11.07 4.25
CA SER A 156 12.07 -11.98 4.42
C SER A 156 11.36 -12.23 3.08
N PRO A 157 10.56 -13.33 2.94
CA PRO A 157 9.75 -13.52 1.75
C PRO A 157 8.77 -12.36 1.48
N TYR A 158 8.22 -11.75 2.54
CA TYR A 158 7.41 -10.54 2.42
C TYR A 158 8.21 -9.39 1.81
N SER A 159 9.31 -8.99 2.42
CA SER A 159 10.11 -7.86 1.94
C SER A 159 10.70 -8.12 0.55
N ALA A 160 11.07 -9.37 0.24
CA ALA A 160 11.50 -9.76 -1.10
C ALA A 160 10.37 -9.61 -2.14
N SER A 161 9.13 -9.99 -1.80
CA SER A 161 7.98 -9.81 -2.68
C SER A 161 7.64 -8.33 -2.91
N LYS A 162 7.81 -7.48 -1.88
CA LYS A 162 7.65 -6.02 -2.00
C LYS A 162 8.76 -5.41 -2.86
N ALA A 163 10.01 -5.79 -2.64
CA ALA A 163 11.13 -5.37 -3.48
C ALA A 163 10.91 -5.74 -4.96
N ALA A 164 10.39 -6.94 -5.23
CA ALA A 164 10.06 -7.37 -6.58
C ALA A 164 8.96 -6.50 -7.21
N SER A 165 7.91 -6.16 -6.47
CA SER A 165 6.85 -5.25 -6.96
C SER A 165 7.36 -3.83 -7.19
N ASP A 166 8.23 -3.30 -6.32
CA ASP A 166 8.87 -1.99 -6.50
C ASP A 166 9.69 -1.96 -7.80
N HIS A 167 10.46 -3.03 -8.07
CA HIS A 167 11.21 -3.15 -9.32
C HIS A 167 10.31 -3.25 -10.55
N LEU A 168 9.16 -3.92 -10.47
CA LEU A 168 8.16 -3.91 -11.55
C LEU A 168 7.63 -2.50 -11.79
N VAL A 169 7.20 -1.80 -10.75
CA VAL A 169 6.70 -0.42 -10.84
C VAL A 169 7.73 0.50 -11.49
N ARG A 170 8.99 0.42 -11.03
CA ARG A 170 10.11 1.16 -11.61
C ARG A 170 10.33 0.79 -13.09
N ALA A 171 10.31 -0.49 -13.43
CA ALA A 171 10.49 -0.95 -14.81
C ALA A 171 9.39 -0.43 -15.74
N TYR A 172 8.14 -0.36 -15.27
CA TYR A 172 7.02 0.19 -16.06
C TYR A 172 7.18 1.68 -16.33
N HIS A 173 7.77 2.43 -15.41
CA HIS A 173 8.14 3.82 -15.68
C HIS A 173 9.22 3.91 -16.77
N HIS A 174 10.36 3.22 -16.57
CA HIS A 174 11.50 3.34 -17.47
C HIS A 174 11.26 2.75 -18.86
N THR A 175 10.47 1.68 -18.95
CA THR A 175 10.22 0.98 -20.23
C THR A 175 9.07 1.61 -21.01
N TYR A 176 7.98 1.96 -20.33
CA TYR A 176 6.75 2.37 -20.99
C TYR A 176 6.41 3.85 -20.75
N GLY A 177 7.10 4.54 -19.86
CA GLY A 177 6.81 5.93 -19.49
C GLY A 177 5.62 6.10 -18.56
N LEU A 178 5.09 5.00 -17.97
CA LEU A 178 3.97 5.10 -17.03
C LEU A 178 4.37 6.02 -15.85
N PRO A 179 3.58 7.06 -15.51
CA PRO A 179 3.95 8.01 -14.46
C PRO A 179 3.74 7.41 -13.06
N THR A 180 4.69 6.58 -12.64
CA THR A 180 4.67 5.87 -11.35
C THR A 180 5.34 6.67 -10.25
N LEU A 181 4.91 6.44 -9.01
CA LEU A 181 5.48 6.94 -7.77
C LEU A 181 5.59 5.75 -6.81
N THR A 182 6.66 5.65 -6.04
CA THR A 182 6.81 4.62 -4.99
C THR A 182 7.02 5.29 -3.64
N THR A 183 6.41 4.77 -2.58
CA THR A 183 6.68 5.20 -1.20
C THR A 183 7.13 4.00 -0.37
N ASN A 184 8.23 4.14 0.37
CA ASN A 184 8.72 3.17 1.32
C ASN A 184 8.53 3.71 2.73
N CYS A 185 7.59 3.12 3.48
CA CYS A 185 7.25 3.59 4.82
C CYS A 185 7.89 2.73 5.90
N SER A 186 8.18 3.35 7.05
CA SER A 186 8.52 2.66 8.29
C SER A 186 7.29 1.99 8.93
N ASN A 187 7.45 1.40 10.12
CA ASN A 187 6.38 0.65 10.77
C ASN A 187 5.20 1.54 11.16
N ASN A 188 4.05 1.29 10.59
CA ASN A 188 2.84 2.07 10.86
C ASN A 188 2.13 1.61 12.13
N TYR A 189 1.53 2.56 12.88
CA TYR A 189 0.63 2.30 13.99
C TYR A 189 -0.53 3.29 14.00
N GLY A 190 -1.62 2.96 14.69
CA GLY A 190 -2.76 3.85 14.86
C GLY A 190 -4.12 3.17 14.75
N SER A 191 -5.15 3.97 14.51
CA SER A 191 -6.53 3.50 14.40
C SER A 191 -6.70 2.48 13.29
N LEU A 192 -7.58 1.48 13.47
CA LEU A 192 -7.87 0.40 12.53
C LEU A 192 -6.71 -0.60 12.32
N HIS A 193 -5.64 -0.50 13.13
CA HIS A 193 -4.52 -1.44 13.05
C HIS A 193 -4.98 -2.85 13.43
N PHE A 194 -4.64 -3.84 12.60
CA PHE A 194 -5.12 -5.21 12.78
C PHE A 194 -4.60 -5.82 14.10
N PRO A 195 -5.45 -6.51 14.88
CA PRO A 195 -5.14 -6.92 16.26
C PRO A 195 -3.96 -7.87 16.44
N GLU A 196 -3.50 -8.57 15.40
CA GLU A 196 -2.34 -9.47 15.46
C GLU A 196 -0.99 -8.73 15.43
N LYS A 197 -0.97 -7.44 15.07
CA LYS A 197 0.23 -6.63 15.02
C LYS A 197 0.66 -6.19 16.43
N LEU A 198 1.97 -5.94 16.61
CA LEU A 198 2.61 -5.73 17.91
C LEU A 198 1.85 -4.77 18.83
N ILE A 199 1.61 -3.54 18.42
CA ILE A 199 1.03 -2.50 19.27
C ILE A 199 -0.40 -2.86 19.69
N PRO A 200 -1.37 -3.17 18.81
CA PRO A 200 -2.72 -3.54 19.24
C PRO A 200 -2.74 -4.88 19.99
N LEU A 201 -1.86 -5.83 19.69
CA LEU A 201 -1.75 -7.10 20.41
C LEU A 201 -1.31 -6.86 21.86
N VAL A 202 -0.27 -6.04 22.09
CA VAL A 202 0.22 -5.68 23.43
C VAL A 202 -0.89 -4.98 24.21
N ILE A 203 -1.58 -4.00 23.63
CA ILE A 203 -2.70 -3.29 24.27
C ILE A 203 -3.82 -4.27 24.67
N THR A 204 -4.20 -5.15 23.77
CA THR A 204 -5.30 -6.12 24.01
C THR A 204 -4.93 -7.12 25.10
N ASN A 205 -3.71 -7.66 25.04
CA ASN A 205 -3.24 -8.61 26.06
C ASN A 205 -3.08 -7.95 27.43
N ALA A 206 -2.49 -6.77 27.50
CA ALA A 206 -2.35 -6.02 28.75
C ALA A 206 -3.71 -5.75 29.40
N ARG A 207 -4.71 -5.32 28.62
CA ARG A 207 -6.08 -5.10 29.12
C ARG A 207 -6.78 -6.38 29.58
N ALA A 208 -6.43 -7.51 28.99
CA ALA A 208 -6.96 -8.82 29.36
C ALA A 208 -6.18 -9.52 30.48
N GLY A 209 -5.12 -8.92 31.02
CA GLY A 209 -4.22 -9.53 32.01
C GLY A 209 -3.45 -10.73 31.47
N LYS A 210 -3.20 -10.79 30.17
CA LYS A 210 -2.43 -11.86 29.50
C LYS A 210 -0.97 -11.47 29.37
N ASP A 211 -0.12 -12.47 29.20
CA ASP A 211 1.31 -12.27 28.95
C ASP A 211 1.51 -11.46 27.66
N LEU A 212 2.53 -10.59 27.66
CA LEU A 212 2.93 -9.80 26.51
C LEU A 212 3.98 -10.56 25.72
N PRO A 213 3.76 -10.82 24.40
CA PRO A 213 4.75 -11.50 23.58
C PRO A 213 5.97 -10.60 23.36
N ILE A 214 7.15 -11.13 23.65
CA ILE A 214 8.43 -10.52 23.36
C ILE A 214 9.17 -11.45 22.39
N TYR A 215 9.53 -10.92 21.22
CA TYR A 215 10.30 -11.66 20.22
C TYR A 215 11.80 -11.54 20.53
N GLY A 216 12.51 -12.68 20.48
CA GLY A 216 13.94 -12.73 20.81
C GLY A 216 14.21 -12.22 22.23
N ASP A 217 15.17 -11.34 22.37
CA ASP A 217 15.54 -10.68 23.63
C ASP A 217 14.88 -9.32 23.87
N GLY A 218 14.03 -8.87 22.92
CA GLY A 218 13.34 -7.58 22.97
C GLY A 218 14.21 -6.37 22.62
N SER A 219 15.42 -6.59 22.09
CA SER A 219 16.36 -5.50 21.72
C SER A 219 16.05 -4.83 20.38
N GLN A 220 15.08 -5.34 19.63
CA GLN A 220 14.74 -4.82 18.30
C GLN A 220 14.25 -3.38 18.36
N VAL A 221 14.95 -2.49 17.66
CA VAL A 221 14.55 -1.09 17.46
C VAL A 221 13.72 -0.97 16.19
N ARG A 222 12.67 -0.15 16.25
CA ARG A 222 11.79 0.15 15.10
C ARG A 222 11.49 1.63 15.05
N ASP A 223 11.43 2.17 13.84
CA ASP A 223 10.86 3.46 13.58
C ASP A 223 9.33 3.34 13.49
N TRP A 224 8.59 4.21 14.17
CA TRP A 224 7.13 4.15 14.28
C TRP A 224 6.49 5.38 13.68
N LEU A 225 5.78 5.17 12.58
CA LEU A 225 5.05 6.21 11.84
C LEU A 225 3.55 6.16 12.18
N TYR A 226 2.99 7.27 12.65
CA TYR A 226 1.56 7.32 12.90
C TYR A 226 0.78 7.33 11.58
N VAL A 227 -0.26 6.51 11.49
CA VAL A 227 -0.95 6.24 10.22
C VAL A 227 -1.54 7.47 9.54
N SER A 228 -2.00 8.49 10.30
CA SER A 228 -2.52 9.73 9.70
C SER A 228 -1.42 10.56 9.04
N ASP A 229 -0.21 10.53 9.59
CA ASP A 229 0.94 11.26 9.04
C ASP A 229 1.41 10.54 7.76
N HIS A 230 1.41 9.21 7.77
CA HIS A 230 1.64 8.42 6.56
C HIS A 230 0.62 8.74 5.45
N CYS A 231 -0.69 8.76 5.78
CA CYS A 231 -1.73 9.12 4.81
C CYS A 231 -1.54 10.55 4.26
N ALA A 232 -1.13 11.49 5.11
CA ALA A 232 -0.82 12.86 4.69
C ALA A 232 0.39 12.91 3.75
N ALA A 233 1.44 12.15 4.04
CA ALA A 233 2.62 12.03 3.18
C ALA A 233 2.29 11.39 1.82
N ILE A 234 1.54 10.27 1.81
CA ILE A 234 1.07 9.63 0.56
C ILE A 234 0.28 10.63 -0.29
N ARG A 235 -0.65 11.37 0.32
CA ARG A 235 -1.42 12.40 -0.38
C ARG A 235 -0.50 13.48 -0.97
N ARG A 236 0.52 13.91 -0.21
CA ARG A 236 1.51 14.89 -0.69
C ARG A 236 2.33 14.36 -1.85
N VAL A 237 2.79 13.10 -1.78
CA VAL A 237 3.53 12.44 -2.87
C VAL A 237 2.63 12.31 -4.11
N LEU A 238 1.36 11.93 -3.97
CA LEU A 238 0.43 11.85 -5.09
C LEU A 238 0.23 13.21 -5.79
N GLN A 239 0.20 14.31 -5.02
CA GLN A 239 -0.03 15.67 -5.53
C GLN A 239 1.21 16.31 -6.14
N ALA A 240 2.38 16.08 -5.58
CA ALA A 240 3.61 16.83 -5.90
C ALA A 240 4.85 15.96 -6.18
N GLY A 241 4.73 14.64 -6.09
CA GLY A 241 5.80 13.72 -6.42
C GLY A 241 6.18 13.76 -7.89
N ARG A 242 7.46 13.58 -8.18
CA ARG A 242 8.00 13.48 -9.53
C ARG A 242 7.85 12.04 -10.03
N PRO A 243 7.23 11.81 -11.19
CA PRO A 243 7.13 10.47 -11.76
C PRO A 243 8.50 9.77 -11.88
N GLY A 244 8.52 8.49 -11.54
CA GLY A 244 9.72 7.66 -11.54
C GLY A 244 10.50 7.65 -10.23
N GLU A 245 10.17 8.55 -9.29
CA GLU A 245 10.90 8.67 -8.02
C GLU A 245 10.30 7.81 -6.91
N THR A 246 11.17 7.46 -5.96
CA THR A 246 10.83 6.81 -4.68
C THR A 246 10.93 7.84 -3.55
N TYR A 247 10.10 7.70 -2.52
CA TYR A 247 10.04 8.58 -1.35
C TYR A 247 10.01 7.74 -0.08
N ASN A 248 10.97 7.93 0.81
CA ASN A 248 10.94 7.34 2.14
C ASN A 248 10.02 8.16 3.05
N ILE A 249 9.22 7.47 3.87
CA ILE A 249 8.29 8.07 4.82
C ILE A 249 8.49 7.38 6.18
N GLY A 250 9.08 8.11 7.13
CA GLY A 250 9.34 7.69 8.50
C GLY A 250 9.19 8.82 9.50
#